data_7a4c89b77455a6a700215c84b81521b8
#
_entry.id   7a4c89b77455a6a700215c84b81521b8
#
_cell.length_a   1.000
_cell.length_b   1.000
_cell.length_c   1.000
_cell.angle_alpha   90.00
_cell.angle_beta   90.00
_cell.angle_gamma   90.00
#
_symmetry.space_group_name_H-M   'P 1'
#
loop_
_entity.id
_entity.type
_entity.pdbx_description
1 polymer ?
#
loop_
_entity_poly.entity_id
_entity_poly.type
_entity_poly.pdbx_seq_one_letter_code
_entity_poly.pdbx_strand_id
1 'polypeptide(L)'
;TKLTQTNVYGPQGAFVDLAPYIEKYAPNLQKYIDDNPDYKALVTNEEGAIYGLVKESPIFTDYLAYRADHLEKAGIDVNSIKTVNDFTEAMRTLKAHYGKDNPNYYPLEGRENPIRFAAWFGCPSNISSEESNGIYVGHQKDGSLDIMDDKAYTMVETMKAWYDEGLINPEFAANTRTEGDWEAAMINGNGTFEYDYYNRAEWFMANGGTEADPDYQMGVMNMFQDESGKILKGTSRWK
;
A
#
# COMPACT_ATOMS: atom_id res chain seq x y z
N THR A 1 -5.21 12.61 13.80
CA THR A 1 -6.36 12.12 14.61
C THR A 1 -7.26 11.32 13.69
N LYS A 2 -7.59 10.10 14.06
CA LYS A 2 -8.44 9.22 13.25
C LYS A 2 -9.91 9.55 13.52
N LEU A 3 -10.78 9.43 12.50
CA LEU A 3 -12.23 9.63 12.66
C LEU A 3 -12.84 8.78 13.77
N THR A 4 -12.39 7.55 13.94
CA THR A 4 -12.77 6.69 15.07
C THR A 4 -12.52 7.34 16.41
N GLN A 5 -11.39 7.99 16.59
CA GLN A 5 -11.09 8.72 17.85
C GLN A 5 -11.96 9.96 18.02
N THR A 6 -12.22 10.73 16.96
CA THR A 6 -13.09 11.90 17.03
C THR A 6 -14.52 11.51 17.34
N ASN A 7 -15.02 10.40 16.79
CA ASN A 7 -16.38 9.92 17.07
C ASN A 7 -16.55 9.33 18.49
N VAL A 8 -15.47 8.77 19.06
CA VAL A 8 -15.51 8.28 20.46
C VAL A 8 -15.41 9.43 21.47
N TYR A 9 -14.50 10.36 21.26
CA TYR A 9 -14.20 11.42 22.24
C TYR A 9 -14.93 12.73 21.98
N GLY A 10 -15.48 12.94 20.78
CA GLY A 10 -16.27 14.12 20.44
C GLY A 10 -17.48 14.29 21.33
N PRO A 11 -18.37 13.29 21.47
CA PRO A 11 -19.52 13.37 22.36
C PRO A 11 -19.15 13.59 23.84
N GLN A 12 -17.92 13.26 24.22
CA GLN A 12 -17.37 13.49 25.56
C GLN A 12 -16.81 14.91 25.76
N GLY A 13 -16.92 15.77 24.73
CA GLY A 13 -16.48 17.16 24.80
C GLY A 13 -15.00 17.39 24.49
N ALA A 14 -14.27 16.37 24.01
CA ALA A 14 -12.86 16.54 23.62
C ALA A 14 -12.69 17.30 22.29
N PHE A 15 -13.71 17.31 21.45
CA PHE A 15 -13.73 18.00 20.17
C PHE A 15 -15.00 18.83 20.02
N VAL A 16 -14.87 19.97 19.32
CA VAL A 16 -15.99 20.84 18.99
C VAL A 16 -16.83 20.21 17.88
N ASP A 17 -18.15 20.23 18.02
CA ASP A 17 -19.05 19.91 16.92
C ASP A 17 -18.94 21.01 15.84
N LEU A 18 -18.51 20.61 14.66
CA LEU A 18 -18.29 21.49 13.52
C LEU A 18 -19.60 21.77 12.71
N ALA A 19 -20.64 20.95 12.87
CA ALA A 19 -21.84 21.03 12.05
C ALA A 19 -22.46 22.45 12.06
N PRO A 20 -22.72 23.09 13.21
CA PRO A 20 -23.27 24.44 13.24
C PRO A 20 -22.33 25.52 12.67
N TYR A 21 -21.04 25.30 12.73
CA TYR A 21 -20.06 26.22 12.14
C TYR A 21 -19.96 26.06 10.62
N ILE A 22 -20.05 24.83 10.11
CA ILE A 22 -20.07 24.54 8.68
C ILE A 22 -21.31 25.16 8.05
N GLU A 23 -22.49 24.95 8.63
CA GLU A 23 -23.73 25.55 8.17
C GLU A 23 -23.63 27.08 8.07
N LYS A 24 -23.06 27.71 9.09
CA LYS A 24 -23.00 29.17 9.18
C LYS A 24 -21.89 29.81 8.35
N TYR A 25 -20.70 29.19 8.32
CA TYR A 25 -19.50 29.86 7.83
C TYR A 25 -18.86 29.19 6.59
N ALA A 26 -19.30 27.98 6.21
CA ALA A 26 -18.71 27.23 5.13
C ALA A 26 -19.76 26.68 4.14
N PRO A 27 -20.52 27.55 3.46
CA PRO A 27 -21.67 27.13 2.62
C PRO A 27 -21.24 26.18 1.47
N ASN A 28 -20.03 26.34 0.94
CA ASN A 28 -19.51 25.43 -0.09
C ASN A 28 -19.23 24.03 0.45
N LEU A 29 -18.72 23.93 1.67
CA LEU A 29 -18.50 22.66 2.33
C LEU A 29 -19.82 22.00 2.73
N GLN A 30 -20.77 22.79 3.25
CA GLN A 30 -22.12 22.30 3.52
C GLN A 30 -22.76 21.70 2.27
N LYS A 31 -22.72 22.46 1.16
CA LYS A 31 -23.23 21.98 -0.12
C LYS A 31 -22.53 20.68 -0.56
N TYR A 32 -21.21 20.63 -0.41
CA TYR A 32 -20.45 19.42 -0.75
C TYR A 32 -20.89 18.20 0.07
N ILE A 33 -21.04 18.38 1.40
CA ILE A 33 -21.53 17.33 2.30
C ILE A 33 -22.93 16.86 1.88
N ASP A 34 -23.83 17.77 1.54
CA ASP A 34 -25.21 17.45 1.17
C ASP A 34 -25.32 16.79 -0.20
N ASP A 35 -24.47 17.17 -1.14
CA ASP A 35 -24.42 16.58 -2.49
C ASP A 35 -23.73 15.19 -2.51
N ASN A 36 -23.01 14.82 -1.45
CA ASN A 36 -22.23 13.58 -1.37
C ASN A 36 -22.65 12.73 -0.15
N PRO A 37 -23.72 11.91 -0.27
CA PRO A 37 -24.25 11.12 0.86
C PRO A 37 -23.21 10.20 1.53
N ASP A 38 -22.30 9.62 0.75
CA ASP A 38 -21.24 8.75 1.27
C ASP A 38 -20.25 9.53 2.14
N TYR A 39 -19.87 10.74 1.69
CA TYR A 39 -19.02 11.62 2.48
C TYR A 39 -19.74 12.11 3.75
N LYS A 40 -21.03 12.45 3.63
CA LYS A 40 -21.87 12.81 4.77
C LYS A 40 -21.92 11.71 5.83
N ALA A 41 -22.19 10.46 5.40
CA ALA A 41 -22.20 9.31 6.29
C ALA A 41 -20.83 9.06 6.96
N LEU A 42 -19.75 9.42 6.28
CA LEU A 42 -18.40 9.27 6.80
C LEU A 42 -18.07 10.27 7.92
N VAL A 43 -18.47 11.54 7.77
CA VAL A 43 -18.06 12.62 8.66
C VAL A 43 -19.09 12.91 9.75
N THR A 44 -20.32 12.40 9.62
CA THR A 44 -21.42 12.67 10.55
C THR A 44 -21.67 11.44 11.43
N ASN A 45 -21.78 11.64 12.75
CA ASN A 45 -22.21 10.59 13.66
C ASN A 45 -23.74 10.37 13.64
N GLU A 46 -24.24 9.40 14.40
CA GLU A 46 -25.67 9.08 14.49
C GLU A 46 -26.57 10.26 14.96
N GLU A 47 -25.98 11.19 15.70
CA GLU A 47 -26.66 12.37 16.26
C GLU A 47 -26.58 13.58 15.32
N GLY A 48 -25.91 13.46 14.18
CA GLY A 48 -25.72 14.51 13.18
C GLY A 48 -24.53 15.44 13.46
N ALA A 49 -23.74 15.19 14.48
CA ALA A 49 -22.57 15.98 14.80
C ALA A 49 -21.38 15.63 13.91
N ILE A 50 -20.53 16.63 13.63
CA ILE A 50 -19.29 16.49 12.83
C ILE A 50 -18.09 16.88 13.70
N TYR A 51 -17.30 15.91 14.12
CA TYR A 51 -16.12 16.15 14.96
C TYR A 51 -14.80 16.18 14.20
N GLY A 52 -14.85 15.95 12.90
CA GLY A 52 -13.67 16.01 12.05
C GLY A 52 -14.06 15.90 10.58
N LEU A 53 -13.21 16.42 9.71
CA LEU A 53 -13.37 16.35 8.27
C LEU A 53 -12.31 15.43 7.68
N VAL A 54 -12.69 14.70 6.67
CA VAL A 54 -11.79 13.84 5.91
C VAL A 54 -11.34 14.57 4.66
N LYS A 55 -10.02 14.60 4.46
CA LYS A 55 -9.47 14.98 3.17
C LYS A 55 -9.65 13.80 2.22
N GLU A 56 -10.32 14.00 1.10
CA GLU A 56 -10.29 13.01 0.03
C GLU A 56 -8.86 12.86 -0.47
N SER A 57 -8.37 11.64 -0.36
CA SER A 57 -7.10 11.25 -0.96
C SER A 57 -7.34 10.65 -2.34
N PRO A 58 -6.34 10.70 -3.23
CA PRO A 58 -6.40 9.95 -4.48
C PRO A 58 -6.77 8.50 -4.21
N ILE A 59 -7.53 7.90 -5.11
CA ILE A 59 -8.09 6.54 -4.98
C ILE A 59 -6.98 5.47 -4.77
N PHE A 60 -5.78 5.75 -5.25
CA PHE A 60 -4.61 4.88 -5.12
C PHE A 60 -3.47 5.68 -4.53
N THR A 61 -3.01 5.26 -3.36
CA THR A 61 -1.87 5.87 -2.67
C THR A 61 -0.63 5.00 -2.74
N ASP A 62 -0.82 3.69 -2.96
CA ASP A 62 0.25 2.72 -2.97
C ASP A 62 0.65 2.36 -4.40
N TYR A 63 1.95 2.34 -4.63
CA TYR A 63 2.58 2.01 -5.90
C TYR A 63 3.75 1.06 -5.66
N LEU A 64 4.12 0.31 -6.67
CA LEU A 64 5.34 -0.46 -6.66
C LEU A 64 6.48 0.44 -7.13
N ALA A 65 7.31 0.86 -6.18
CA ALA A 65 8.54 1.57 -6.46
C ALA A 65 9.69 0.56 -6.70
N TYR A 66 10.67 0.97 -7.47
CA TYR A 66 11.81 0.10 -7.80
C TYR A 66 13.12 0.88 -7.97
N ARG A 67 14.24 0.23 -7.71
CA ARG A 67 15.58 0.69 -8.04
C ARG A 67 15.81 0.54 -9.53
N ALA A 68 15.75 1.66 -10.27
CA ALA A 68 15.92 1.66 -11.72
C ALA A 68 17.33 1.22 -12.13
N ASP A 69 18.34 1.66 -11.40
CA ASP A 69 19.73 1.26 -11.59
C ASP A 69 19.95 -0.25 -11.35
N HIS A 70 19.22 -0.87 -10.41
CA HIS A 70 19.29 -2.32 -10.20
C HIS A 70 18.72 -3.09 -11.38
N LEU A 71 17.58 -2.65 -11.92
CA LEU A 71 16.97 -3.29 -13.09
C LEU A 71 17.88 -3.17 -14.31
N GLU A 72 18.43 -1.96 -14.57
CA GLU A 72 19.36 -1.73 -15.66
C GLU A 72 20.60 -2.62 -15.57
N LYS A 73 21.25 -2.66 -14.41
CA LYS A 73 22.42 -3.51 -14.16
C LYS A 73 22.13 -5.00 -14.32
N ALA A 74 20.89 -5.43 -13.99
CA ALA A 74 20.44 -6.82 -14.17
C ALA A 74 19.88 -7.11 -15.57
N GLY A 75 19.80 -6.11 -16.47
CA GLY A 75 19.29 -6.26 -17.83
C GLY A 75 17.78 -6.45 -17.93
N ILE A 76 17.03 -5.93 -16.95
CA ILE A 76 15.57 -6.07 -16.88
C ILE A 76 14.90 -4.80 -17.39
N ASP A 77 14.07 -4.93 -18.43
CA ASP A 77 13.16 -3.85 -18.84
C ASP A 77 11.92 -3.83 -17.96
N VAL A 78 11.73 -2.76 -17.20
CA VAL A 78 10.56 -2.58 -16.32
C VAL A 78 9.24 -2.67 -17.08
N ASN A 79 9.21 -2.26 -18.35
CA ASN A 79 7.99 -2.32 -19.17
C ASN A 79 7.60 -3.76 -19.56
N SER A 80 8.50 -4.73 -19.40
CA SER A 80 8.20 -6.15 -19.59
C SER A 80 7.46 -6.77 -18.40
N ILE A 81 7.51 -6.14 -17.22
CA ILE A 81 6.87 -6.62 -15.99
C ILE A 81 5.41 -6.17 -15.98
N LYS A 82 4.50 -7.02 -16.44
CA LYS A 82 3.07 -6.69 -16.56
C LYS A 82 2.18 -7.52 -15.64
N THR A 83 2.60 -8.71 -15.31
CA THR A 83 1.85 -9.65 -14.47
C THR A 83 2.63 -10.00 -13.22
N VAL A 84 1.98 -10.64 -12.24
CA VAL A 84 2.64 -11.18 -11.04
C VAL A 84 3.69 -12.23 -11.42
N ASN A 85 3.46 -13.00 -12.50
CA ASN A 85 4.43 -13.97 -12.99
C ASN A 85 5.68 -13.28 -13.55
N ASP A 86 5.53 -12.25 -14.38
CA ASP A 86 6.68 -11.47 -14.88
C ASP A 86 7.47 -10.85 -13.72
N PHE A 87 6.77 -10.36 -12.71
CA PHE A 87 7.38 -9.81 -11.50
C PHE A 87 8.16 -10.86 -10.72
N THR A 88 7.61 -12.07 -10.59
CA THR A 88 8.30 -13.21 -9.96
C THR A 88 9.60 -13.55 -10.70
N GLU A 89 9.58 -13.61 -12.02
CA GLU A 89 10.78 -13.88 -12.82
C GLU A 89 11.81 -12.75 -12.72
N ALA A 90 11.35 -11.49 -12.67
CA ALA A 90 12.23 -10.35 -12.44
C ALA A 90 12.91 -10.45 -11.06
N MET A 91 12.17 -10.81 -10.02
CA MET A 91 12.72 -11.01 -8.69
C MET A 91 13.74 -12.17 -8.65
N ARG A 92 13.47 -13.27 -9.34
CA ARG A 92 14.42 -14.41 -9.47
C ARG A 92 15.72 -13.97 -10.16
N THR A 93 15.60 -13.20 -11.23
CA THR A 93 16.76 -12.64 -11.94
C THR A 93 17.59 -11.74 -11.05
N LEU A 94 16.95 -10.84 -10.32
CA LEU A 94 17.61 -9.95 -9.35
C LEU A 94 18.26 -10.73 -8.21
N LYS A 95 17.57 -11.74 -7.66
CA LYS A 95 18.14 -12.61 -6.62
C LYS A 95 19.39 -13.36 -7.12
N ALA A 96 19.34 -13.85 -8.36
CA ALA A 96 20.50 -14.50 -8.97
C ALA A 96 21.64 -13.53 -9.25
N HIS A 97 21.34 -12.24 -9.55
CA HIS A 97 22.34 -11.21 -9.84
C HIS A 97 23.03 -10.71 -8.55
N TYR A 98 22.23 -10.22 -7.59
CA TYR A 98 22.73 -9.55 -6.38
C TYR A 98 22.92 -10.48 -5.19
N GLY A 99 22.12 -11.54 -5.08
CA GLY A 99 22.16 -12.44 -3.93
C GLY A 99 23.44 -13.29 -3.83
N LYS A 100 24.25 -13.38 -4.89
CA LYS A 100 25.53 -14.08 -4.89
C LYS A 100 26.53 -13.44 -3.93
N ASP A 101 26.58 -12.12 -3.95
CA ASP A 101 27.56 -11.32 -3.22
C ASP A 101 26.95 -10.69 -1.96
N ASN A 102 25.62 -10.71 -1.84
CA ASN A 102 24.89 -10.16 -0.71
C ASN A 102 23.81 -11.14 -0.20
N PRO A 103 24.09 -11.92 0.83
CA PRO A 103 23.14 -12.88 1.39
C PRO A 103 21.91 -12.20 2.02
N ASN A 104 21.99 -10.91 2.35
CA ASN A 104 20.89 -10.12 2.90
C ASN A 104 20.06 -9.41 1.83
N TYR A 105 20.32 -9.70 0.55
CA TYR A 105 19.55 -9.12 -0.54
C TYR A 105 18.25 -9.90 -0.74
N TYR A 106 17.13 -9.17 -0.65
CA TYR A 106 15.78 -9.64 -0.94
C TYR A 106 15.14 -8.72 -1.98
N PRO A 107 14.84 -9.22 -3.19
CA PRO A 107 14.31 -8.37 -4.28
C PRO A 107 13.12 -7.51 -3.89
N LEU A 108 12.19 -8.04 -3.10
CA LEU A 108 11.05 -7.32 -2.56
C LEU A 108 11.24 -7.05 -1.08
N GLU A 109 11.43 -5.81 -0.76
CA GLU A 109 11.49 -5.26 0.59
C GLU A 109 10.23 -4.45 0.90
N GLY A 110 10.06 -4.00 2.12
CA GLY A 110 9.01 -3.07 2.51
C GLY A 110 8.28 -3.45 3.78
N ARG A 111 7.13 -2.85 3.94
CA ARG A 111 6.32 -2.98 5.16
C ARG A 111 5.73 -4.36 5.32
N GLU A 112 5.53 -4.75 6.56
CA GLU A 112 5.21 -6.09 7.07
C GLU A 112 3.82 -6.63 6.70
N ASN A 113 3.00 -5.95 5.93
CA ASN A 113 1.63 -6.38 5.70
C ASN A 113 1.45 -7.05 4.32
N PRO A 114 1.51 -8.39 4.25
CA PRO A 114 1.38 -9.13 2.99
C PRO A 114 0.02 -8.93 2.31
N ILE A 115 -0.98 -8.53 3.07
CA ILE A 115 -2.33 -8.25 2.56
C ILE A 115 -2.37 -7.04 1.64
N ARG A 116 -1.37 -6.17 1.70
CA ARG A 116 -1.23 -5.07 0.75
C ARG A 116 -1.08 -5.58 -0.69
N PHE A 117 -0.59 -6.80 -0.85
CA PHE A 117 -0.44 -7.43 -2.17
C PHE A 117 -1.74 -8.07 -2.70
N ALA A 118 -2.81 -8.13 -1.92
CA ALA A 118 -4.07 -8.76 -2.32
C ALA A 118 -4.61 -8.21 -3.66
N ALA A 119 -4.45 -6.90 -3.88
CA ALA A 119 -4.83 -6.25 -5.13
C ALA A 119 -4.12 -6.83 -6.36
N TRP A 120 -2.87 -7.28 -6.21
CA TRP A 120 -2.08 -7.86 -7.31
C TRP A 120 -2.67 -9.16 -7.84
N PHE A 121 -3.46 -9.82 -7.03
CA PHE A 121 -4.15 -11.07 -7.35
C PHE A 121 -5.63 -10.86 -7.67
N GLY A 122 -6.09 -9.59 -7.74
CA GLY A 122 -7.49 -9.25 -7.97
C GLY A 122 -8.39 -9.57 -6.79
N CYS A 123 -7.82 -9.74 -5.59
CA CYS A 123 -8.57 -9.83 -4.36
C CYS A 123 -9.02 -8.43 -3.92
N PRO A 124 -10.23 -8.30 -3.35
CA PRO A 124 -10.64 -7.03 -2.75
C PRO A 124 -9.69 -6.71 -1.60
N SER A 125 -8.97 -5.61 -1.70
CA SER A 125 -8.11 -5.14 -0.62
C SER A 125 -8.67 -3.87 0.01
N ASN A 126 -9.13 -3.97 1.25
CA ASN A 126 -9.36 -2.81 2.10
C ASN A 126 -8.18 -2.68 3.03
N ILE A 127 -7.19 -1.93 2.65
CA ILE A 127 -6.06 -1.70 3.54
C ILE A 127 -6.44 -0.65 4.56
N SER A 128 -6.85 -1.08 5.74
CA SER A 128 -6.65 -0.29 6.94
C SER A 128 -5.65 -1.00 7.82
N SER A 129 -4.41 -0.68 7.61
CA SER A 129 -3.27 -1.36 8.19
C SER A 129 -3.15 -1.28 9.71
N GLU A 130 -3.84 -0.36 10.36
CA GLU A 130 -3.62 -0.07 11.77
C GLU A 130 -4.80 -0.45 12.68
N GLU A 131 -5.99 -0.68 12.11
CA GLU A 131 -7.19 -0.91 12.92
C GLU A 131 -7.62 -2.37 13.00
N SER A 132 -7.07 -3.23 12.15
CA SER A 132 -7.53 -4.61 12.03
C SER A 132 -6.59 -5.66 12.62
N ASN A 133 -5.49 -5.29 13.27
CA ASN A 133 -4.48 -6.23 13.78
C ASN A 133 -4.08 -7.31 12.75
N GLY A 134 -4.04 -6.93 11.47
CA GLY A 134 -3.68 -7.85 10.39
C GLY A 134 -4.78 -8.81 9.95
N ILE A 135 -5.98 -8.73 10.51
CA ILE A 135 -7.11 -9.51 10.01
C ILE A 135 -7.82 -8.72 8.93
N TYR A 136 -7.78 -9.27 7.74
CA TYR A 136 -8.35 -8.70 6.56
C TYR A 136 -9.67 -9.40 6.22
N VAL A 137 -10.69 -8.62 5.99
CA VAL A 137 -11.99 -9.11 5.53
C VAL A 137 -12.32 -8.45 4.20
N GLY A 138 -12.23 -9.22 3.12
CA GLY A 138 -12.64 -8.75 1.79
C GLY A 138 -14.15 -8.57 1.74
N HIS A 139 -14.61 -7.36 1.40
CA HIS A 139 -16.01 -7.12 1.10
C HIS A 139 -16.20 -7.13 -0.41
N GLN A 140 -17.08 -7.98 -0.90
CA GLN A 140 -17.58 -7.91 -2.27
C GLN A 140 -18.55 -6.74 -2.42
N LYS A 141 -18.85 -6.33 -3.65
CA LYS A 141 -19.82 -5.25 -3.93
C LYS A 141 -21.23 -5.53 -3.41
N ASP A 142 -21.58 -6.80 -3.24
CA ASP A 142 -22.85 -7.26 -2.70
C ASP A 142 -22.85 -7.36 -1.16
N GLY A 143 -21.76 -6.95 -0.50
CA GLY A 143 -21.59 -7.03 0.96
C GLY A 143 -21.19 -8.41 1.48
N SER A 144 -21.01 -9.41 0.62
CA SER A 144 -20.52 -10.71 1.03
C SER A 144 -19.04 -10.65 1.44
N LEU A 145 -18.64 -11.59 2.31
CA LEU A 145 -17.24 -11.72 2.75
C LEU A 145 -16.61 -12.86 1.95
N ASP A 146 -15.59 -12.51 1.17
CA ASP A 146 -14.84 -13.48 0.38
C ASP A 146 -13.35 -13.42 0.78
N ILE A 147 -13.04 -14.17 1.83
CA ILE A 147 -11.68 -14.28 2.40
C ILE A 147 -10.95 -15.54 1.93
N MET A 148 -11.64 -16.45 1.29
CA MET A 148 -11.14 -17.80 0.98
C MET A 148 -11.45 -18.20 -0.46
N ASP A 149 -11.41 -17.26 -1.38
CA ASP A 149 -11.56 -17.56 -2.80
C ASP A 149 -10.24 -18.11 -3.40
N ASP A 150 -10.33 -18.63 -4.61
CA ASP A 150 -9.17 -19.18 -5.33
C ASP A 150 -8.07 -18.14 -5.54
N LYS A 151 -8.40 -16.86 -5.60
CA LYS A 151 -7.43 -15.77 -5.75
C LYS A 151 -6.66 -15.52 -4.46
N ALA A 152 -7.35 -15.55 -3.32
CA ALA A 152 -6.72 -15.43 -2.01
C ALA A 152 -5.80 -16.63 -1.76
N TYR A 153 -6.22 -17.83 -2.16
CA TYR A 153 -5.39 -19.03 -2.11
C TYR A 153 -4.14 -18.89 -3.00
N THR A 154 -4.32 -18.47 -4.26
CA THR A 154 -3.21 -18.21 -5.19
C THR A 154 -2.23 -17.16 -4.65
N MET A 155 -2.74 -16.11 -4.01
CA MET A 155 -1.89 -15.12 -3.35
C MET A 155 -1.01 -15.74 -2.28
N VAL A 156 -1.60 -16.52 -1.38
CA VAL A 156 -0.86 -17.16 -0.28
C VAL A 156 0.16 -18.15 -0.79
N GLU A 157 -0.19 -18.97 -1.79
CA GLU A 157 0.75 -19.91 -2.41
C GLU A 157 1.92 -19.18 -3.08
N THR A 158 1.64 -18.12 -3.84
CA THR A 158 2.68 -17.31 -4.48
C THR A 158 3.61 -16.67 -3.47
N MET A 159 3.05 -16.08 -2.43
CA MET A 159 3.85 -15.47 -1.37
C MET A 159 4.69 -16.49 -0.59
N LYS A 160 4.12 -17.69 -0.37
CA LYS A 160 4.90 -18.78 0.22
C LYS A 160 6.07 -19.18 -0.68
N ALA A 161 5.86 -19.29 -1.99
CA ALA A 161 6.93 -19.57 -2.92
C ALA A 161 8.00 -18.47 -2.89
N TRP A 162 7.62 -17.19 -2.88
CA TRP A 162 8.57 -16.09 -2.75
C TRP A 162 9.38 -16.16 -1.45
N TYR A 163 8.72 -16.55 -0.35
CA TYR A 163 9.39 -16.74 0.93
C TYR A 163 10.41 -17.89 0.87
N ASP A 164 9.99 -19.04 0.36
CA ASP A 164 10.83 -20.24 0.26
C ASP A 164 12.03 -20.02 -0.68
N GLU A 165 11.87 -19.21 -1.73
CA GLU A 165 12.93 -18.83 -2.68
C GLU A 165 13.81 -17.66 -2.17
N GLY A 166 13.48 -17.05 -1.04
CA GLY A 166 14.18 -15.88 -0.51
C GLY A 166 14.05 -14.64 -1.38
N LEU A 167 12.90 -14.48 -2.05
CA LEU A 167 12.57 -13.29 -2.86
C LEU A 167 11.98 -12.17 -2.02
N ILE A 168 11.41 -12.49 -0.87
CA ILE A 168 10.95 -11.55 0.14
C ILE A 168 11.75 -11.75 1.42
N ASN A 169 11.95 -10.68 2.18
CA ASN A 169 12.67 -10.76 3.44
C ASN A 169 11.92 -11.66 4.43
N PRO A 170 12.55 -12.69 5.02
CA PRO A 170 11.88 -13.62 5.92
C PRO A 170 11.34 -12.95 7.18
N GLU A 171 11.92 -11.82 7.60
CA GLU A 171 11.45 -11.06 8.76
C GLU A 171 10.16 -10.25 8.48
N PHE A 172 9.67 -10.25 7.24
CA PHE A 172 8.49 -9.48 6.85
C PHE A 172 7.23 -9.90 7.64
N ALA A 173 7.15 -11.14 8.08
CA ALA A 173 6.02 -11.68 8.85
C ALA A 173 6.21 -11.60 10.36
N ALA A 174 7.42 -11.27 10.83
CA ALA A 174 7.78 -11.38 12.24
C ALA A 174 7.28 -10.21 13.10
N ASN A 175 6.73 -9.17 12.51
CA ASN A 175 6.27 -7.95 13.19
C ASN A 175 7.32 -7.32 14.14
N THR A 176 8.59 -7.61 13.89
CA THR A 176 9.73 -7.12 14.67
C THR A 176 10.51 -6.02 13.94
N ARG A 177 10.26 -5.86 12.64
CA ARG A 177 10.90 -4.82 11.84
C ARG A 177 10.26 -3.45 12.12
N THR A 178 11.09 -2.48 12.35
CA THR A 178 10.68 -1.08 12.41
C THR A 178 10.65 -0.46 11.00
N GLU A 179 10.01 0.69 10.84
CA GLU A 179 10.08 1.44 9.57
C GLU A 179 11.53 1.70 9.15
N GLY A 180 12.43 1.98 10.08
CA GLY A 180 13.83 2.21 9.79
C GLY A 180 14.58 1.01 9.23
N ASP A 181 14.17 -0.22 9.53
CA ASP A 181 14.90 -1.42 9.10
C ASP A 181 14.74 -1.69 7.61
N TRP A 182 13.51 -1.65 7.08
CA TRP A 182 13.29 -1.87 5.66
C TRP A 182 13.68 -0.64 4.82
N GLU A 183 13.55 0.57 5.37
CA GLU A 183 14.06 1.78 4.74
C GLU A 183 15.57 1.72 4.56
N ALA A 184 16.31 1.31 5.62
CA ALA A 184 17.74 1.10 5.54
C ALA A 184 18.12 0.00 4.54
N ALA A 185 17.34 -1.09 4.45
CA ALA A 185 17.58 -2.15 3.48
C ALA A 185 17.47 -1.61 2.04
N MET A 186 16.46 -0.81 1.72
CA MET A 186 16.31 -0.17 0.41
C MET A 186 17.43 0.82 0.11
N ILE A 187 17.81 1.67 1.06
CA ILE A 187 18.88 2.66 0.91
C ILE A 187 20.24 1.97 0.67
N ASN A 188 20.51 0.90 1.42
CA ASN A 188 21.78 0.17 1.33
C ASN A 188 21.85 -0.85 0.19
N GLY A 189 20.88 -0.88 -0.71
CA GLY A 189 20.86 -1.78 -1.87
C GLY A 189 20.55 -3.24 -1.56
N ASN A 190 19.95 -3.53 -0.39
CA ASN A 190 19.52 -4.87 0.00
C ASN A 190 18.15 -5.24 -0.56
N GLY A 191 17.48 -4.32 -1.26
CA GLY A 191 16.20 -4.51 -1.95
C GLY A 191 16.16 -3.78 -3.28
N THR A 192 15.23 -4.17 -4.13
CA THR A 192 14.98 -3.52 -5.42
C THR A 192 13.56 -2.99 -5.53
N PHE A 193 12.57 -3.76 -5.10
CA PHE A 193 11.16 -3.39 -5.16
C PHE A 193 10.60 -3.11 -3.78
N GLU A 194 9.66 -2.14 -3.74
CA GLU A 194 8.94 -1.80 -2.53
C GLU A 194 7.53 -1.31 -2.90
N TYR A 195 6.53 -1.78 -2.14
CA TYR A 195 5.14 -1.40 -2.33
C TYR A 195 4.66 -0.50 -1.18
N ASP A 196 4.64 0.79 -1.43
CA ASP A 196 4.24 1.81 -0.46
C ASP A 196 3.65 3.06 -1.15
N TYR A 197 3.57 4.15 -0.43
CA TYR A 197 3.04 5.41 -0.90
C TYR A 197 3.83 5.96 -2.10
N TYR A 198 3.14 6.65 -2.99
CA TYR A 198 3.69 7.16 -4.24
C TYR A 198 4.93 8.06 -4.08
N ASN A 199 5.06 8.72 -2.93
CA ASN A 199 6.19 9.62 -2.66
C ASN A 199 7.43 8.90 -2.08
N ARG A 200 7.37 7.58 -1.86
CA ARG A 200 8.51 6.84 -1.30
C ARG A 200 9.72 6.81 -2.22
N ALA A 201 9.51 6.74 -3.53
CA ALA A 201 10.63 6.80 -4.48
C ALA A 201 11.48 8.07 -4.30
N GLU A 202 10.84 9.25 -4.22
CA GLU A 202 11.53 10.51 -3.97
C GLU A 202 12.13 10.55 -2.56
N TRP A 203 11.43 10.00 -1.59
CA TRP A 203 11.89 9.97 -0.21
C TRP A 203 13.21 9.18 -0.08
N PHE A 204 13.33 8.01 -0.70
CA PHE A 204 14.57 7.23 -0.68
C PHE A 204 15.74 7.98 -1.29
N MET A 205 15.55 8.62 -2.44
CA MET A 205 16.60 9.41 -3.08
C MET A 205 17.05 10.58 -2.19
N ALA A 206 16.10 11.24 -1.51
CA ALA A 206 16.38 12.39 -0.66
C ALA A 206 16.95 12.04 0.73
N ASN A 207 16.73 10.82 1.24
CA ASN A 207 17.06 10.41 2.60
C ASN A 207 18.18 9.34 2.65
N GLY A 208 19.16 9.46 1.79
CA GLY A 208 20.38 8.69 1.86
C GLY A 208 20.68 7.78 0.68
N GLY A 209 19.70 7.51 -0.20
CA GLY A 209 19.91 6.65 -1.36
C GLY A 209 21.03 7.13 -2.26
N THR A 210 20.96 8.37 -2.71
CA THR A 210 21.99 8.99 -3.58
C THR A 210 23.32 9.25 -2.84
N GLU A 211 23.31 9.33 -1.53
CA GLU A 211 24.51 9.42 -0.71
C GLU A 211 25.20 8.07 -0.58
N ALA A 212 24.44 7.00 -0.44
CA ALA A 212 24.94 5.63 -0.32
C ALA A 212 25.48 5.09 -1.68
N ASP A 213 24.82 5.44 -2.78
CA ASP A 213 25.19 5.02 -4.13
C ASP A 213 24.92 6.17 -5.11
N PRO A 214 25.95 6.71 -5.80
CA PRO A 214 25.77 7.79 -6.79
C PRO A 214 24.86 7.41 -7.96
N ASP A 215 24.73 6.14 -8.27
CA ASP A 215 23.86 5.62 -9.33
C ASP A 215 22.43 5.36 -8.84
N TYR A 216 22.14 5.61 -7.56
CA TYR A 216 20.84 5.34 -6.95
C TYR A 216 19.71 6.07 -7.67
N GLN A 217 18.87 5.33 -8.33
CA GLN A 217 17.70 5.85 -9.02
C GLN A 217 16.45 5.03 -8.67
N MET A 218 15.40 5.73 -8.28
CA MET A 218 14.10 5.12 -8.06
C MET A 218 13.14 5.46 -9.19
N GLY A 219 12.35 4.47 -9.56
CA GLY A 219 11.21 4.62 -10.45
C GLY A 219 9.93 4.10 -9.80
N VAL A 220 8.82 4.38 -10.45
CA VAL A 220 7.50 3.85 -10.06
C VAL A 220 6.91 3.14 -11.27
N MET A 221 6.43 1.92 -11.07
CA MET A 221 5.85 1.12 -12.16
C MET A 221 4.33 1.03 -12.04
N ASN A 222 3.71 0.71 -13.16
CA ASN A 222 2.27 0.44 -13.19
C ASN A 222 1.94 -0.82 -12.38
N MET A 223 0.71 -0.88 -11.88
CA MET A 223 0.17 -2.07 -11.27
C MET A 223 0.05 -3.21 -12.29
N PHE A 224 0.01 -4.44 -11.78
CA PHE A 224 -0.09 -5.64 -12.62
C PHE A 224 -1.42 -5.71 -13.36
N GLN A 225 -1.41 -6.50 -14.41
CA GLN A 225 -2.57 -6.80 -15.26
C GLN A 225 -2.99 -8.25 -15.06
N ASP A 226 -4.28 -8.51 -15.23
CA ASP A 226 -4.77 -9.88 -15.41
C ASP A 226 -4.53 -10.40 -16.84
N GLU A 227 -4.92 -11.63 -17.09
CA GLU A 227 -4.76 -12.26 -18.41
C GLU A 227 -5.51 -11.52 -19.55
N SER A 228 -6.50 -10.71 -19.22
CA SER A 228 -7.22 -9.88 -20.20
C SER A 228 -6.53 -8.53 -20.47
N GLY A 229 -5.44 -8.22 -19.78
CA GLY A 229 -4.74 -6.93 -19.84
C GLY A 229 -5.40 -5.84 -19.00
N LYS A 230 -6.36 -6.19 -18.15
CA LYS A 230 -6.99 -5.25 -17.24
C LYS A 230 -6.09 -5.03 -16.03
N ILE A 231 -5.80 -3.76 -15.73
CA ILE A 231 -5.00 -3.38 -14.57
C ILE A 231 -5.71 -3.80 -13.29
N LEU A 232 -5.01 -4.57 -12.47
CA LEU A 232 -5.43 -4.97 -11.14
C LEU A 232 -5.23 -3.79 -10.19
N LYS A 233 -6.31 -3.36 -9.56
CA LYS A 233 -6.31 -2.21 -8.67
C LYS A 233 -6.85 -2.62 -7.32
N GLY A 234 -6.18 -2.19 -6.26
CA GLY A 234 -6.78 -2.22 -4.94
C GLY A 234 -8.07 -1.41 -4.94
N THR A 235 -9.10 -1.91 -4.30
CA THR A 235 -10.29 -1.11 -4.08
C THR A 235 -9.97 -0.06 -3.01
N SER A 236 -10.14 1.21 -3.36
CA SER A 236 -10.10 2.26 -2.36
C SER A 236 -11.26 2.09 -1.38
N ARG A 237 -10.99 2.44 -0.14
CA ARG A 237 -11.97 2.46 0.96
C ARG A 237 -13.16 3.40 0.68
N TRP A 238 -13.03 4.23 -0.35
CA TRP A 238 -13.88 5.39 -0.61
C TRP A 238 -14.42 5.37 -2.05
N LYS A 239 -15.30 4.42 -2.29
CA LYS A 239 -16.25 4.49 -3.40
C LYS A 239 -17.64 4.18 -2.91
#